data_ae22b57fbd4ebdf9855559da41bc1ca8
#
_entry.id   ae22b57fbd4ebdf9855559da41bc1ca8
#
_cell.length_a   1.000
_cell.length_b   1.000
_cell.length_c   1.000
_cell.angle_alpha   90.00
_cell.angle_beta   90.00
_cell.angle_gamma   90.00
#
_symmetry.space_group_name_H-M   'P 1'
#
loop_
_entity.id
_entity.type
_entity.pdbx_description
1 polymer ?
#
loop_
_entity_poly.entity_id
_entity_poly.type
_entity_poly.pdbx_seq_one_letter_code
_entity_poly.pdbx_strand_id
1 'polypeptide(L)'
;MLKKTSNEKKLVVLIGDGLRHQHFLFQLKSKHNISAVFIEKSKYPQPIAKTENEKNAWTWFFERRKVFEHETISPTLNIKTLNNPDIFYVKNNGLNSLKTLTKLKEISPDFIACFGTGILHEKILSNFPGCIFNLHVGIPAYYRGSSCNFWPIYNSDLKNLGATVHRIEKGIDTGKIAGAKLITLEPTDNEQTLAWKTIHVGTQVMLDTIDKWKLEMLHLKEQKQIGTLYKMKEFNPAAIVKVKKMVESGELKSQIEKLIA
;
A
#
# COMPACT_ATOMS: atom_id res chain seq x y z
N MET A 1 -43.77 -14.66 -7.74
CA MET A 1 -42.57 -14.38 -6.94
C MET A 1 -41.36 -14.28 -7.85
N LEU A 2 -40.95 -13.09 -8.25
CA LEU A 2 -39.74 -12.84 -9.04
C LEU A 2 -38.56 -13.05 -8.12
N LYS A 3 -37.71 -14.06 -8.41
CA LYS A 3 -36.40 -14.25 -7.76
C LYS A 3 -35.60 -12.95 -7.99
N LYS A 4 -35.36 -12.17 -6.90
CA LYS A 4 -34.31 -11.15 -6.89
C LYS A 4 -33.01 -11.90 -7.27
N THR A 5 -32.53 -11.72 -8.50
CA THR A 5 -31.16 -12.05 -8.85
C THR A 5 -30.30 -11.23 -7.93
N SER A 6 -29.61 -11.87 -7.00
CA SER A 6 -28.60 -11.23 -6.13
C SER A 6 -27.55 -10.64 -7.06
N ASN A 7 -27.59 -9.34 -7.26
CA ASN A 7 -26.56 -8.65 -8.03
C ASN A 7 -25.23 -8.88 -7.26
N GLU A 8 -24.35 -9.70 -7.82
CA GLU A 8 -23.08 -10.03 -7.18
C GLU A 8 -22.28 -8.73 -6.99
N LYS A 9 -21.92 -8.42 -5.74
CA LYS A 9 -21.17 -7.20 -5.39
C LYS A 9 -19.84 -7.18 -6.13
N LYS A 10 -19.58 -6.14 -6.92
CA LYS A 10 -18.43 -6.03 -7.81
C LYS A 10 -17.23 -5.40 -7.10
N LEU A 11 -16.15 -6.15 -7.00
CA LEU A 11 -14.85 -5.72 -6.46
C LEU A 11 -13.90 -5.39 -7.61
N VAL A 12 -13.36 -4.18 -7.62
CA VAL A 12 -12.30 -3.76 -8.55
C VAL A 12 -11.03 -3.47 -7.76
N VAL A 13 -9.86 -3.74 -8.37
CA VAL A 13 -8.55 -3.51 -7.75
C VAL A 13 -7.75 -2.53 -8.62
N LEU A 14 -7.20 -1.47 -7.99
CA LEU A 14 -6.29 -0.52 -8.60
C LEU A 14 -4.94 -0.65 -7.92
N ILE A 15 -3.88 -1.00 -8.67
CA ILE A 15 -2.54 -1.23 -8.10
C ILE A 15 -1.42 -0.62 -8.94
N GLY A 16 -0.27 -0.43 -8.32
CA GLY A 16 1.00 -0.23 -9.04
C GLY A 16 1.51 -1.53 -9.68
N ASP A 17 2.63 -1.47 -10.40
CA ASP A 17 3.18 -2.57 -11.20
C ASP A 17 4.30 -3.40 -10.52
N GLY A 18 4.69 -3.06 -9.27
CA GLY A 18 5.75 -3.77 -8.56
C GLY A 18 5.33 -5.11 -7.94
N LEU A 19 6.31 -5.98 -7.60
CA LEU A 19 6.06 -7.31 -7.01
C LEU A 19 5.17 -7.27 -5.76
N ARG A 20 5.37 -6.30 -4.87
CA ARG A 20 4.53 -6.09 -3.67
C ARG A 20 3.07 -5.80 -3.98
N HIS A 21 2.81 -5.10 -5.09
CA HIS A 21 1.45 -4.82 -5.55
C HIS A 21 0.81 -6.07 -6.16
N GLN A 22 1.61 -6.87 -6.87
CA GLN A 22 1.17 -8.18 -7.36
C GLN A 22 0.84 -9.12 -6.20
N HIS A 23 1.67 -9.17 -5.14
CA HIS A 23 1.35 -9.93 -3.93
C HIS A 23 -0.01 -9.54 -3.36
N PHE A 24 -0.25 -8.24 -3.16
CA PHE A 24 -1.55 -7.74 -2.71
C PHE A 24 -2.70 -8.25 -3.59
N LEU A 25 -2.58 -8.11 -4.92
CA LEU A 25 -3.58 -8.60 -5.87
C LEU A 25 -3.80 -10.11 -5.73
N PHE A 26 -2.75 -10.92 -5.68
CA PHE A 26 -2.86 -12.37 -5.59
C PHE A 26 -3.50 -12.81 -4.28
N GLN A 27 -3.19 -12.16 -3.16
CA GLN A 27 -3.85 -12.42 -1.87
C GLN A 27 -5.35 -12.13 -1.95
N LEU A 28 -5.75 -11.00 -2.56
CA LEU A 28 -7.16 -10.69 -2.77
C LEU A 28 -7.85 -11.71 -3.69
N LYS A 29 -7.22 -12.08 -4.82
CA LYS A 29 -7.72 -13.08 -5.77
C LYS A 29 -7.87 -14.47 -5.15
N SER A 30 -7.10 -14.82 -4.14
CA SER A 30 -7.21 -16.13 -3.47
C SER A 30 -8.46 -16.26 -2.60
N LYS A 31 -9.05 -15.14 -2.17
CA LYS A 31 -10.21 -15.11 -1.27
C LYS A 31 -11.46 -14.47 -1.87
N HIS A 32 -11.32 -13.64 -2.89
CA HIS A 32 -12.43 -12.86 -3.45
C HIS A 32 -12.47 -12.94 -4.98
N ASN A 33 -13.68 -13.00 -5.53
CA ASN A 33 -13.89 -12.76 -6.95
C ASN A 33 -13.64 -11.28 -7.25
N ILE A 34 -12.73 -11.00 -8.19
CA ILE A 34 -12.37 -9.65 -8.63
C ILE A 34 -12.95 -9.46 -10.03
N SER A 35 -13.72 -8.40 -10.21
CA SER A 35 -14.38 -8.09 -11.50
C SER A 35 -13.39 -7.53 -12.52
N ALA A 36 -12.47 -6.67 -12.08
CA ALA A 36 -11.42 -6.10 -12.93
C ALA A 36 -10.24 -5.60 -12.12
N VAL A 37 -9.07 -5.51 -12.78
CA VAL A 37 -7.83 -4.98 -12.21
C VAL A 37 -7.28 -3.89 -13.12
N PHE A 38 -6.90 -2.76 -12.56
CA PHE A 38 -6.15 -1.72 -13.26
C PHE A 38 -4.75 -1.65 -12.66
N ILE A 39 -3.73 -1.87 -13.50
CA ILE A 39 -2.32 -1.83 -13.12
C ILE A 39 -1.72 -0.55 -13.66
N GLU A 40 -1.35 0.36 -12.75
CA GLU A 40 -0.73 1.63 -13.11
C GLU A 40 0.79 1.48 -13.16
N LYS A 41 1.37 1.82 -14.33
CA LYS A 41 2.83 1.84 -14.48
C LYS A 41 3.42 2.96 -13.61
N SER A 42 4.15 2.57 -12.58
CA SER A 42 4.83 3.51 -11.69
C SER A 42 5.96 4.23 -12.43
N LYS A 43 6.02 5.54 -12.29
CA LYS A 43 7.17 6.34 -12.73
C LYS A 43 7.62 7.22 -11.57
N TYR A 44 8.56 6.70 -10.80
CA TYR A 44 9.22 7.51 -9.79
C TYR A 44 10.39 8.24 -10.45
N PRO A 45 10.42 9.59 -10.42
CA PRO A 45 11.62 10.33 -10.83
C PRO A 45 12.76 9.88 -9.90
N GLN A 46 13.88 9.47 -10.48
CA GLN A 46 15.08 9.19 -9.69
C GLN A 46 15.59 10.51 -9.11
N PRO A 47 15.66 10.64 -7.78
CA PRO A 47 16.23 11.82 -7.18
C PRO A 47 17.73 11.90 -7.48
N ILE A 48 18.23 13.11 -7.68
CA ILE A 48 19.64 13.36 -7.97
C ILE A 48 20.43 13.20 -6.66
N ALA A 49 21.38 12.28 -6.64
CA ALA A 49 22.37 12.16 -5.56
C ALA A 49 23.38 13.32 -5.69
N LYS A 50 23.67 13.99 -4.57
CA LYS A 50 24.60 15.13 -4.53
C LYS A 50 26.04 14.71 -4.25
N THR A 51 26.23 13.52 -3.66
CA THR A 51 27.52 12.97 -3.29
C THR A 51 27.61 11.50 -3.69
N GLU A 52 28.83 10.96 -3.79
CA GLU A 52 29.04 9.54 -4.06
C GLU A 52 28.46 8.65 -2.93
N ASN A 53 28.53 9.11 -1.68
CA ASN A 53 27.91 8.42 -0.54
C ASN A 53 26.38 8.30 -0.68
N GLU A 54 25.70 9.36 -1.14
CA GLU A 54 24.27 9.33 -1.43
C GLU A 54 23.93 8.38 -2.57
N LYS A 55 24.73 8.35 -3.63
CA LYS A 55 24.57 7.44 -4.77
C LYS A 55 24.72 5.98 -4.32
N ASN A 56 25.77 5.70 -3.55
CA ASN A 56 26.02 4.37 -3.01
C ASN A 56 24.92 3.91 -2.06
N ALA A 57 24.39 4.81 -1.21
CA ALA A 57 23.28 4.50 -0.31
C ALA A 57 21.98 4.19 -1.09
N TRP A 58 21.70 4.95 -2.15
CA TRP A 58 20.55 4.71 -3.02
C TRP A 58 20.64 3.34 -3.69
N THR A 59 21.78 3.03 -4.31
CA THR A 59 22.05 1.73 -4.94
C THR A 59 21.92 0.60 -3.93
N TRP A 60 22.58 0.72 -2.77
CA TRP A 60 22.50 -0.24 -1.66
C TRP A 60 21.05 -0.56 -1.25
N PHE A 61 20.22 0.45 -1.08
CA PHE A 61 18.83 0.26 -0.63
C PHE A 61 17.99 -0.47 -1.66
N PHE A 62 18.09 -0.06 -2.94
CA PHE A 62 17.25 -0.62 -3.99
C PHE A 62 17.71 -1.99 -4.47
N GLU A 63 19.00 -2.29 -4.43
CA GLU A 63 19.52 -3.66 -4.69
C GLU A 63 19.06 -4.64 -3.61
N ARG A 64 19.21 -4.30 -2.34
CA ARG A 64 18.70 -5.10 -1.22
C ARG A 64 17.19 -5.32 -1.33
N ARG A 65 16.45 -4.29 -1.66
CA ARG A 65 15.01 -4.39 -1.89
C ARG A 65 14.68 -5.33 -3.05
N LYS A 66 15.38 -5.20 -4.16
CA LYS A 66 15.17 -6.05 -5.34
C LYS A 66 15.42 -7.54 -5.00
N VAL A 67 16.52 -7.84 -4.32
CA VAL A 67 16.83 -9.20 -3.88
C VAL A 67 15.74 -9.71 -2.94
N PHE A 68 15.42 -8.95 -1.90
CA PHE A 68 14.39 -9.31 -0.92
C PHE A 68 13.02 -9.55 -1.56
N GLU A 69 12.56 -8.64 -2.40
CA GLU A 69 11.25 -8.78 -3.08
C GLU A 69 11.26 -10.03 -3.99
N HIS A 70 12.37 -10.32 -4.68
CA HIS A 70 12.47 -11.50 -5.53
C HIS A 70 12.44 -12.80 -4.72
N GLU A 71 13.22 -12.88 -3.65
CA GLU A 71 13.34 -14.10 -2.84
C GLU A 71 12.08 -14.35 -1.97
N THR A 72 11.48 -13.29 -1.44
CA THR A 72 10.38 -13.40 -0.47
C THR A 72 9.01 -13.29 -1.12
N ILE A 73 8.85 -12.43 -2.13
CA ILE A 73 7.52 -12.13 -2.70
C ILE A 73 7.22 -13.01 -3.90
N SER A 74 8.18 -13.21 -4.82
CA SER A 74 7.92 -13.98 -6.04
C SER A 74 7.34 -15.38 -5.78
N PRO A 75 7.78 -16.16 -4.78
CA PRO A 75 7.16 -17.44 -4.46
C PRO A 75 5.69 -17.34 -4.06
N THR A 76 5.27 -16.22 -3.45
CA THR A 76 3.88 -16.02 -3.03
C THR A 76 2.93 -15.76 -4.19
N LEU A 77 3.43 -15.48 -5.38
CA LEU A 77 2.61 -15.22 -6.58
C LEU A 77 2.05 -16.50 -7.22
N ASN A 78 2.43 -17.67 -6.73
CA ASN A 78 1.90 -18.97 -7.19
C ASN A 78 0.63 -19.42 -6.43
N ILE A 79 -0.04 -18.50 -5.74
CA ILE A 79 -1.27 -18.77 -4.99
C ILE A 79 -2.40 -19.11 -5.98
N LYS A 80 -3.17 -20.18 -5.68
CA LYS A 80 -4.38 -20.49 -6.42
C LYS A 80 -5.39 -19.35 -6.26
N THR A 81 -5.94 -18.88 -7.37
CA THR A 81 -6.89 -17.76 -7.40
C THR A 81 -8.29 -18.25 -7.77
N LEU A 82 -9.33 -17.52 -7.35
CA LEU A 82 -10.73 -17.87 -7.57
C LEU A 82 -11.15 -17.63 -9.02
N ASN A 83 -10.64 -16.56 -9.64
CA ASN A 83 -10.98 -16.18 -11.01
C ASN A 83 -9.81 -15.48 -11.73
N ASN A 84 -10.00 -15.27 -13.05
CA ASN A 84 -9.14 -14.45 -13.88
C ASN A 84 -9.88 -13.18 -14.30
N PRO A 85 -9.76 -12.08 -13.57
CA PRO A 85 -10.42 -10.82 -13.89
C PRO A 85 -9.83 -10.19 -15.15
N ASP A 86 -10.60 -9.29 -15.79
CA ASP A 86 -10.06 -8.41 -16.83
C ASP A 86 -8.93 -7.54 -16.27
N ILE A 87 -7.79 -7.50 -16.98
CA ILE A 87 -6.62 -6.69 -16.56
C ILE A 87 -6.42 -5.54 -17.54
N PHE A 88 -6.37 -4.31 -17.00
CA PHE A 88 -6.14 -3.08 -17.74
C PHE A 88 -4.81 -2.43 -17.31
N TYR A 89 -3.84 -2.38 -18.21
CA TYR A 89 -2.59 -1.66 -18.00
C TYR A 89 -2.77 -0.19 -18.34
N VAL A 90 -2.45 0.69 -17.42
CA VAL A 90 -2.53 2.14 -17.61
C VAL A 90 -1.18 2.80 -17.37
N LYS A 91 -0.95 3.93 -18.09
CA LYS A 91 0.27 4.73 -17.90
C LYS A 91 0.25 5.40 -16.53
N ASN A 92 1.39 5.95 -16.13
CA ASN A 92 1.47 6.84 -14.96
C ASN A 92 0.40 7.95 -15.04
N ASN A 93 -0.33 8.18 -13.96
CA ASN A 93 -1.55 9.01 -13.87
C ASN A 93 -2.72 8.56 -14.77
N GLY A 94 -2.61 7.39 -15.39
CA GLY A 94 -3.64 6.85 -16.29
C GLY A 94 -4.95 6.47 -15.60
N LEU A 95 -4.91 6.22 -14.29
CA LEU A 95 -6.11 5.97 -13.49
C LEU A 95 -7.06 7.18 -13.48
N ASN A 96 -6.55 8.39 -13.69
CA ASN A 96 -7.34 9.63 -13.77
C ASN A 96 -7.84 9.95 -15.19
N SER A 97 -7.55 9.10 -16.18
CA SER A 97 -7.95 9.33 -17.57
C SER A 97 -9.46 9.12 -17.78
N LEU A 98 -10.00 9.77 -18.82
CA LEU A 98 -11.38 9.56 -19.22
C LEU A 98 -11.65 8.10 -19.59
N LYS A 99 -10.69 7.44 -20.26
CA LYS A 99 -10.79 6.02 -20.64
C LYS A 99 -10.98 5.13 -19.41
N THR A 100 -10.18 5.34 -18.35
CA THR A 100 -10.32 4.58 -17.10
C THR A 100 -11.65 4.88 -16.43
N LEU A 101 -12.06 6.14 -16.36
CA LEU A 101 -13.35 6.51 -15.79
C LEU A 101 -14.52 5.85 -16.52
N THR A 102 -14.52 5.88 -17.86
CA THR A 102 -15.56 5.23 -18.66
C THR A 102 -15.60 3.74 -18.36
N LYS A 103 -14.44 3.08 -18.32
CA LYS A 103 -14.36 1.64 -18.03
C LYS A 103 -14.83 1.28 -16.63
N LEU A 104 -14.46 2.07 -15.63
CA LEU A 104 -14.97 1.91 -14.27
C LEU A 104 -16.49 2.09 -14.18
N LYS A 105 -17.06 3.05 -14.92
CA LYS A 105 -18.52 3.23 -15.01
C LYS A 105 -19.23 2.05 -15.64
N GLU A 106 -18.68 1.47 -16.70
CA GLU A 106 -19.21 0.25 -17.36
C GLU A 106 -19.21 -0.94 -16.39
N ILE A 107 -18.13 -1.09 -15.60
CA ILE A 107 -18.03 -2.14 -14.59
C ILE A 107 -19.01 -1.88 -13.45
N SER A 108 -19.19 -0.61 -13.06
CA SER A 108 -20.01 -0.18 -11.92
C SER A 108 -19.61 -0.88 -10.61
N PRO A 109 -18.38 -0.65 -10.10
CA PRO A 109 -17.89 -1.30 -8.88
C PRO A 109 -18.64 -0.83 -7.63
N ASP A 110 -18.88 -1.77 -6.71
CA ASP A 110 -19.42 -1.52 -5.39
C ASP A 110 -18.30 -1.28 -4.37
N PHE A 111 -17.08 -1.81 -4.65
CA PHE A 111 -15.88 -1.62 -3.86
C PHE A 111 -14.65 -1.53 -4.76
N ILE A 112 -13.79 -0.56 -4.48
CA ILE A 112 -12.51 -0.38 -5.18
C ILE A 112 -11.39 -0.45 -4.14
N ALA A 113 -10.55 -1.49 -4.23
CA ALA A 113 -9.35 -1.64 -3.40
C ALA A 113 -8.14 -1.03 -4.11
N CYS A 114 -7.44 -0.11 -3.45
CA CYS A 114 -6.27 0.58 -4.00
C CYS A 114 -5.00 0.23 -3.21
N PHE A 115 -3.88 0.04 -3.92
CA PHE A 115 -2.56 -0.05 -3.30
C PHE A 115 -1.44 0.40 -4.25
N GLY A 116 -0.65 1.39 -3.82
CA GLY A 116 0.56 1.84 -4.52
C GLY A 116 0.29 2.54 -5.86
N THR A 117 -0.87 3.14 -6.01
CA THR A 117 -1.25 3.97 -7.16
C THR A 117 -0.81 5.43 -6.98
N GLY A 118 -0.88 6.22 -8.05
CA GLY A 118 -0.87 7.67 -7.95
C GLY A 118 -2.12 8.21 -7.23
N ILE A 119 -2.12 9.53 -6.98
CA ILE A 119 -3.27 10.22 -6.35
C ILE A 119 -4.47 10.14 -7.30
N LEU A 120 -5.60 9.67 -6.80
CA LEU A 120 -6.86 9.71 -7.52
C LEU A 120 -7.46 11.12 -7.43
N HIS A 121 -7.82 11.68 -8.59
CA HIS A 121 -8.35 13.04 -8.69
C HIS A 121 -9.86 13.07 -8.42
N GLU A 122 -10.37 14.26 -8.12
CA GLU A 122 -11.77 14.54 -7.82
C GLU A 122 -12.72 13.90 -8.84
N LYS A 123 -12.35 13.91 -10.13
CA LYS A 123 -13.16 13.32 -11.21
C LYS A 123 -13.42 11.82 -11.01
N ILE A 124 -12.47 11.08 -10.44
CA ILE A 124 -12.68 9.66 -10.09
C ILE A 124 -13.47 9.57 -8.78
N LEU A 125 -13.06 10.32 -7.76
CA LEU A 125 -13.65 10.26 -6.42
C LEU A 125 -15.14 10.59 -6.42
N SER A 126 -15.55 11.62 -7.16
CA SER A 126 -16.94 12.05 -7.24
C SER A 126 -17.86 11.07 -8.01
N ASN A 127 -17.30 10.24 -8.89
CA ASN A 127 -18.09 9.23 -9.59
C ASN A 127 -18.23 7.91 -8.80
N PHE A 128 -17.41 7.70 -7.77
CA PHE A 128 -17.43 6.48 -6.94
C PHE A 128 -17.38 6.86 -5.44
N PRO A 129 -18.37 7.64 -4.96
CA PRO A 129 -18.36 8.15 -3.61
C PRO A 129 -18.47 7.02 -2.58
N GLY A 130 -17.57 7.02 -1.61
CA GLY A 130 -17.64 6.12 -0.46
C GLY A 130 -17.17 4.68 -0.70
N CYS A 131 -16.88 4.27 -1.94
CA CYS A 131 -16.51 2.88 -2.26
C CYS A 131 -15.02 2.65 -2.55
N ILE A 132 -14.17 3.68 -2.48
CA ILE A 132 -12.73 3.58 -2.76
C ILE A 132 -11.95 3.52 -1.47
N PHE A 133 -11.20 2.43 -1.27
CA PHE A 133 -10.39 2.17 -0.08
C PHE A 133 -8.93 1.99 -0.45
N ASN A 134 -8.04 2.65 0.28
CA ASN A 134 -6.60 2.58 0.08
C ASN A 134 -5.93 1.79 1.19
N LEU A 135 -5.03 0.88 0.80
CA LEU A 135 -4.02 0.35 1.71
C LEU A 135 -2.89 1.36 1.80
N HIS A 136 -2.76 1.98 2.95
CA HIS A 136 -1.66 2.87 3.31
C HIS A 136 -0.66 2.12 4.19
N VAL A 137 0.62 2.09 3.79
CA VAL A 137 1.69 1.40 4.53
C VAL A 137 2.25 2.28 5.65
N GLY A 138 1.37 2.75 6.50
CA GLY A 138 1.65 3.63 7.63
C GLY A 138 0.43 3.76 8.54
N ILE A 139 0.65 4.40 9.69
CA ILE A 139 -0.41 4.81 10.60
C ILE A 139 -0.62 6.33 10.43
N PRO A 140 -1.73 6.79 9.82
CA PRO A 140 -1.91 8.18 9.44
C PRO A 140 -1.88 9.18 10.61
N ALA A 141 -2.15 8.71 11.82
CA ALA A 141 -1.99 9.51 13.04
C ALA A 141 -0.56 9.99 13.27
N TYR A 142 0.45 9.34 12.64
CA TYR A 142 1.87 9.68 12.76
C TYR A 142 2.50 9.96 11.40
N TYR A 143 2.22 9.13 10.38
CA TYR A 143 2.88 9.13 9.08
C TYR A 143 1.88 9.09 7.95
N ARG A 144 1.83 10.13 7.12
CA ARG A 144 0.96 10.26 5.94
C ARG A 144 1.79 10.54 4.69
N GLY A 145 1.26 10.20 3.54
CA GLY A 145 1.84 10.48 2.23
C GLY A 145 2.73 9.35 1.71
N SER A 146 3.93 9.69 1.28
CA SER A 146 4.81 8.75 0.56
C SER A 146 5.77 8.01 1.50
N SER A 147 6.01 6.72 1.20
CA SER A 147 7.04 5.88 1.85
C SER A 147 6.87 5.75 3.37
N CYS A 148 5.63 5.70 3.85
CA CYS A 148 5.32 5.70 5.29
C CYS A 148 5.73 4.43 6.04
N ASN A 149 6.21 3.40 5.35
CA ASN A 149 6.92 2.26 5.92
C ASN A 149 8.45 2.46 6.06
N PHE A 150 8.98 3.58 5.56
CA PHE A 150 10.38 3.98 5.70
C PHE A 150 10.57 4.99 6.85
N TRP A 151 9.68 5.95 6.99
CA TRP A 151 9.85 7.07 7.92
C TRP A 151 9.89 6.66 9.40
N PRO A 152 9.13 5.66 9.89
CA PRO A 152 9.30 5.18 11.26
C PRO A 152 10.69 4.61 11.53
N ILE A 153 11.31 3.93 10.54
CA ILE A 153 12.69 3.46 10.66
C ILE A 153 13.65 4.65 10.73
N TYR A 154 13.52 5.59 9.80
CA TYR A 154 14.33 6.82 9.76
C TYR A 154 14.25 7.63 11.05
N ASN A 155 13.08 7.69 11.68
CA ASN A 155 12.82 8.44 12.93
C ASN A 155 13.05 7.62 14.20
N SER A 156 13.55 6.38 14.11
CA SER A 156 13.69 5.48 15.27
C SER A 156 12.38 5.26 16.05
N ASP A 157 11.27 5.24 15.33
CA ASP A 157 9.90 5.14 15.87
C ASP A 157 9.23 3.82 15.45
N LEU A 158 9.94 2.70 15.64
CA LEU A 158 9.53 1.38 15.17
C LEU A 158 8.20 0.91 15.77
N LYS A 159 7.81 1.41 16.95
CA LYS A 159 6.52 1.10 17.60
C LYS A 159 5.31 1.56 16.79
N ASN A 160 5.48 2.52 15.86
CA ASN A 160 4.43 3.05 14.99
C ASN A 160 4.51 2.50 13.55
N LEU A 161 5.31 1.44 13.32
CA LEU A 161 5.29 0.69 12.07
C LEU A 161 4.01 -0.14 11.96
N GLY A 162 3.29 0.05 10.87
CA GLY A 162 2.04 -0.65 10.61
C GLY A 162 1.41 -0.24 9.29
N ALA A 163 0.18 -0.65 9.09
CA ALA A 163 -0.60 -0.28 7.92
C ALA A 163 -2.05 0.02 8.29
N THR A 164 -2.68 0.81 7.45
CA THR A 164 -4.07 1.25 7.60
C THR A 164 -4.81 1.09 6.28
N VAL A 165 -6.02 0.58 6.34
CA VAL A 165 -6.98 0.70 5.25
C VAL A 165 -7.95 1.82 5.60
N HIS A 166 -8.03 2.81 4.75
CA HIS A 166 -8.93 3.94 4.91
C HIS A 166 -9.69 4.22 3.62
N ARG A 167 -10.87 4.82 3.74
CA ARG A 167 -11.61 5.32 2.59
C ARG A 167 -10.86 6.50 1.98
N ILE A 168 -10.76 6.56 0.65
CA ILE A 168 -10.18 7.72 -0.02
C ILE A 168 -11.19 8.86 -0.01
N GLU A 169 -10.77 9.99 0.54
CA GLU A 169 -11.50 11.23 0.62
C GLU A 169 -10.62 12.41 0.19
N LYS A 170 -11.14 13.62 0.22
CA LYS A 170 -10.35 14.83 -0.04
C LYS A 170 -9.23 14.97 1.01
N GLY A 171 -7.99 15.06 0.54
CA GLY A 171 -6.80 15.09 1.39
C GLY A 171 -5.98 13.81 1.26
N ILE A 172 -4.72 13.86 1.73
CA ILE A 172 -3.80 12.73 1.64
C ILE A 172 -3.89 11.92 2.94
N ASP A 173 -4.35 10.66 2.84
CA ASP A 173 -4.49 9.69 3.92
C ASP A 173 -5.30 10.22 5.13
N THR A 174 -6.32 11.06 4.88
CA THR A 174 -7.16 11.68 5.92
C THR A 174 -8.57 11.08 6.04
N GLY A 175 -8.93 10.16 5.16
CA GLY A 175 -10.26 9.56 5.14
C GLY A 175 -10.52 8.61 6.29
N LYS A 176 -11.78 8.23 6.49
CA LYS A 176 -12.22 7.36 7.57
C LYS A 176 -11.54 5.99 7.53
N ILE A 177 -11.09 5.50 8.68
CA ILE A 177 -10.37 4.25 8.84
C ILE A 177 -11.33 3.07 8.85
N ALA A 178 -11.09 2.10 7.97
CA ALA A 178 -11.75 0.79 7.96
C ALA A 178 -11.05 -0.23 8.89
N GLY A 179 -9.72 -0.16 8.96
CA GLY A 179 -8.91 -0.98 9.86
C GLY A 179 -7.46 -0.54 9.87
N ALA A 180 -6.75 -0.85 10.94
CA ALA A 180 -5.31 -0.62 11.06
C ALA A 180 -4.67 -1.72 11.89
N LYS A 181 -3.39 -2.02 11.62
CA LYS A 181 -2.62 -3.02 12.36
C LYS A 181 -1.15 -2.62 12.40
N LEU A 182 -0.54 -2.69 13.58
CA LEU A 182 0.90 -2.59 13.76
C LEU A 182 1.57 -3.90 13.37
N ILE A 183 2.83 -3.84 12.97
CA ILE A 183 3.63 -5.04 12.76
C ILE A 183 4.12 -5.63 14.09
N THR A 184 4.48 -6.90 14.06
CA THR A 184 5.25 -7.53 15.16
C THR A 184 6.72 -7.49 14.80
N LEU A 185 7.54 -6.98 15.74
CA LEU A 185 8.99 -6.94 15.59
C LEU A 185 9.59 -8.31 15.94
N GLU A 186 10.65 -8.68 15.24
CA GLU A 186 11.42 -9.90 15.47
C GLU A 186 12.93 -9.58 15.50
N PRO A 187 13.75 -10.36 16.25
CA PRO A 187 15.20 -10.11 16.37
C PRO A 187 15.95 -10.13 15.03
N THR A 188 15.40 -10.81 14.05
CA THR A 188 15.99 -10.97 12.70
C THR A 188 15.58 -9.87 11.73
N ASP A 189 14.74 -8.92 12.16
CA ASP A 189 14.25 -7.86 11.29
C ASP A 189 15.38 -6.91 10.84
N ASN A 190 15.22 -6.43 9.63
CA ASN A 190 16.01 -5.39 9.00
C ASN A 190 15.09 -4.40 8.27
N GLU A 191 15.65 -3.38 7.62
CA GLU A 191 14.88 -2.34 6.95
C GLU A 191 13.95 -2.86 5.85
N GLN A 192 14.29 -4.00 5.21
CA GLN A 192 13.47 -4.59 4.15
C GLN A 192 12.33 -5.46 4.74
N THR A 193 12.64 -6.27 5.75
CA THR A 193 11.62 -7.10 6.43
C THR A 193 10.60 -6.23 7.15
N LEU A 194 11.03 -5.17 7.83
CA LEU A 194 10.14 -4.20 8.48
C LEU A 194 9.18 -3.54 7.47
N ALA A 195 9.73 -3.07 6.34
CA ALA A 195 8.91 -2.48 5.28
C ALA A 195 7.94 -3.51 4.66
N TRP A 196 8.36 -4.74 4.48
CA TRP A 196 7.53 -5.83 3.99
C TRP A 196 6.40 -6.19 4.95
N LYS A 197 6.69 -6.31 6.24
CA LYS A 197 5.70 -6.62 7.27
C LYS A 197 4.53 -5.63 7.26
N THR A 198 4.78 -4.33 6.97
CA THR A 198 3.69 -3.35 6.84
C THR A 198 2.77 -3.65 5.65
N ILE A 199 3.34 -4.09 4.52
CA ILE A 199 2.57 -4.47 3.34
C ILE A 199 1.75 -5.73 3.63
N HIS A 200 2.37 -6.72 4.26
CA HIS A 200 1.73 -7.98 4.60
C HIS A 200 0.54 -7.76 5.56
N VAL A 201 0.75 -7.07 6.68
CA VAL A 201 -0.37 -6.79 7.62
C VAL A 201 -1.44 -5.90 7.00
N GLY A 202 -1.06 -4.92 6.16
CA GLY A 202 -2.01 -4.08 5.44
C GLY A 202 -2.86 -4.86 4.44
N THR A 203 -2.28 -5.87 3.78
CA THR A 203 -3.00 -6.79 2.90
C THR A 203 -4.05 -7.59 3.69
N GLN A 204 -3.69 -8.09 4.89
CA GLN A 204 -4.66 -8.76 5.76
C GLN A 204 -5.78 -7.81 6.20
N VAL A 205 -5.45 -6.56 6.58
CA VAL A 205 -6.46 -5.55 6.93
C VAL A 205 -7.41 -5.26 5.74
N MET A 206 -6.90 -5.24 4.50
CA MET A 206 -7.75 -5.06 3.32
C MET A 206 -8.67 -6.27 3.10
N LEU A 207 -8.17 -7.49 3.26
CA LEU A 207 -8.99 -8.70 3.19
C LEU A 207 -10.13 -8.66 4.22
N ASP A 208 -9.81 -8.37 5.48
CA ASP A 208 -10.80 -8.22 6.55
C ASP A 208 -11.81 -7.09 6.27
N THR A 209 -11.35 -6.01 5.63
CA THR A 209 -12.22 -4.90 5.24
C THR A 209 -13.22 -5.33 4.17
N ILE A 210 -12.77 -6.08 3.16
CA ILE A 210 -13.63 -6.59 2.09
C ILE A 210 -14.63 -7.61 2.64
N ASP A 211 -14.21 -8.50 3.55
CA ASP A 211 -15.09 -9.46 4.20
C ASP A 211 -16.19 -8.75 4.99
N LYS A 212 -15.84 -7.77 5.82
CA LYS A 212 -16.82 -6.97 6.59
C LYS A 212 -17.75 -6.19 5.67
N TRP A 213 -17.22 -5.62 4.58
CA TRP A 213 -18.04 -4.91 3.59
C TRP A 213 -19.05 -5.86 2.93
N LYS A 214 -18.64 -7.07 2.51
CA LYS A 214 -19.53 -8.06 1.91
C LYS A 214 -20.66 -8.47 2.84
N LEU A 215 -20.36 -8.56 4.14
CA LEU A 215 -21.32 -8.90 5.20
C LEU A 215 -22.14 -7.70 5.69
N GLU A 216 -21.93 -6.50 5.13
CA GLU A 216 -22.57 -5.24 5.55
C GLU A 216 -22.25 -4.85 7.01
N MET A 217 -21.10 -5.33 7.51
CA MET A 217 -20.60 -5.10 8.87
C MET A 217 -19.44 -4.09 8.92
N LEU A 218 -19.15 -3.41 7.83
CA LEU A 218 -18.03 -2.48 7.76
C LEU A 218 -18.37 -1.18 8.50
N HIS A 219 -17.66 -0.93 9.60
CA HIS A 219 -17.74 0.32 10.36
C HIS A 219 -16.49 1.15 10.15
N LEU A 220 -16.67 2.41 9.74
CA LEU A 220 -15.58 3.36 9.51
C LEU A 220 -15.42 4.29 10.71
N LYS A 221 -14.18 4.52 11.13
CA LYS A 221 -13.82 5.41 12.25
C LYS A 221 -13.19 6.70 11.74
N GLU A 222 -13.61 7.84 12.29
CA GLU A 222 -12.95 9.13 12.04
C GLU A 222 -11.50 9.10 12.54
N GLN A 223 -10.62 9.81 11.84
CA GLN A 223 -9.25 10.02 12.31
C GLN A 223 -9.25 11.17 13.33
N LYS A 224 -8.91 10.85 14.58
CA LYS A 224 -8.83 11.84 15.66
C LYS A 224 -7.55 12.67 15.63
N GLN A 225 -6.48 12.10 15.06
CA GLN A 225 -5.16 12.71 14.96
C GLN A 225 -4.66 12.59 13.52
N ILE A 226 -4.02 13.64 13.04
CA ILE A 226 -3.43 13.73 11.72
C ILE A 226 -1.93 13.95 11.87
N GLY A 227 -1.15 12.98 11.43
CA GLY A 227 0.31 12.98 11.54
C GLY A 227 1.02 13.80 10.46
N THR A 228 2.34 13.74 10.47
CA THR A 228 3.20 14.43 9.50
C THR A 228 2.98 13.94 8.08
N LEU A 229 2.86 14.88 7.14
CA LEU A 229 2.75 14.57 5.72
C LEU A 229 4.14 14.52 5.08
N TYR A 230 4.57 13.35 4.67
CA TYR A 230 5.81 13.13 3.92
C TYR A 230 5.54 13.14 2.40
N LYS A 231 6.18 14.08 1.71
CA LYS A 231 6.08 14.19 0.24
C LYS A 231 7.07 13.23 -0.43
N MET A 232 6.78 12.82 -1.65
CA MET A 232 7.64 11.89 -2.42
C MET A 232 9.09 12.39 -2.51
N LYS A 233 9.34 13.70 -2.66
CA LYS A 233 10.68 14.29 -2.76
C LYS A 233 11.53 14.16 -1.49
N GLU A 234 10.92 13.90 -0.34
CA GLU A 234 11.62 13.74 0.93
C GLU A 234 12.27 12.36 1.04
N PHE A 235 11.67 11.34 0.39
CA PHE A 235 12.32 10.05 0.20
C PHE A 235 13.39 10.18 -0.89
N ASN A 236 14.60 10.47 -0.48
CA ASN A 236 15.73 10.82 -1.34
C ASN A 236 17.02 10.13 -0.86
N PRO A 237 18.13 10.19 -1.62
CA PRO A 237 19.38 9.53 -1.25
C PRO A 237 19.94 9.95 0.11
N ALA A 238 19.81 11.22 0.49
CA ALA A 238 20.29 11.71 1.80
C ALA A 238 19.53 11.06 2.97
N ALA A 239 18.21 10.87 2.83
CA ALA A 239 17.42 10.16 3.84
C ALA A 239 17.85 8.69 3.94
N ILE A 240 18.14 8.05 2.83
CA ILE A 240 18.61 6.65 2.81
C ILE A 240 19.98 6.50 3.45
N VAL A 241 20.89 7.48 3.31
CA VAL A 241 22.20 7.46 4.00
C VAL A 241 22.03 7.28 5.51
N LYS A 242 21.05 7.95 6.15
CA LYS A 242 20.78 7.79 7.58
C LYS A 242 20.37 6.35 7.91
N VAL A 243 19.40 5.79 7.19
CA VAL A 243 18.93 4.42 7.45
C VAL A 243 20.05 3.40 7.19
N LYS A 244 20.84 3.59 6.11
CA LYS A 244 22.01 2.75 5.83
C LYS A 244 22.97 2.73 7.01
N LYS A 245 23.31 3.90 7.57
CA LYS A 245 24.18 4.00 8.76
C LYS A 245 23.60 3.27 9.97
N MET A 246 22.29 3.42 10.23
CA MET A 246 21.62 2.71 11.34
C MET A 246 21.70 1.18 11.18
N VAL A 247 21.59 0.69 9.97
CA VAL A 247 21.73 -0.76 9.68
C VAL A 247 23.17 -1.22 9.86
N GLU A 248 24.14 -0.50 9.27
CA GLU A 248 25.56 -0.89 9.28
C GLU A 248 26.22 -0.76 10.67
N SER A 249 25.77 0.19 11.49
CA SER A 249 26.25 0.37 12.87
C SER A 249 25.62 -0.61 13.87
N GLY A 250 24.59 -1.36 13.47
CA GLY A 250 23.79 -2.19 14.38
C GLY A 250 22.77 -1.41 15.24
N GLU A 251 22.62 -0.10 15.02
CA GLU A 251 21.67 0.74 15.76
C GLU A 251 20.23 0.26 15.56
N LEU A 252 19.82 -0.05 14.31
CA LEU A 252 18.49 -0.56 14.02
C LEU A 252 18.22 -1.86 14.79
N LYS A 253 19.16 -2.79 14.79
CA LYS A 253 19.07 -4.05 15.53
C LYS A 253 18.91 -3.81 17.04
N SER A 254 19.72 -2.93 17.63
CA SER A 254 19.63 -2.58 19.05
C SER A 254 18.26 -1.95 19.39
N GLN A 255 17.68 -1.12 18.50
CA GLN A 255 16.35 -0.56 18.72
C GLN A 255 15.27 -1.64 18.71
N ILE A 256 15.36 -2.61 17.79
CA ILE A 256 14.43 -3.75 17.72
C ILE A 256 14.51 -4.56 19.01
N GLU A 257 15.71 -4.96 19.41
CA GLU A 257 15.94 -5.77 20.63
C GLU A 257 15.36 -5.09 21.89
N LYS A 258 15.52 -3.77 22.03
CA LYS A 258 14.95 -2.99 23.14
C LYS A 258 13.42 -2.94 23.16
N LEU A 259 12.78 -3.09 22.01
CA LEU A 259 11.32 -3.02 21.92
C LEU A 259 10.62 -4.38 22.09
N ILE A 260 11.37 -5.46 21.96
CA ILE A 260 10.87 -6.83 22.13
C ILE A 260 11.27 -7.46 23.48
N ALA A 261 12.24 -6.85 24.20
CA ALA A 261 12.61 -7.23 25.56
C ALA A 261 11.54 -6.81 26.56
#